data_c11c1275a9c22cb4fc619a90a29275a3
#
_entry.id   c11c1275a9c22cb4fc619a90a29275a3
#
_cell.length_a   1.000
_cell.length_b   1.000
_cell.length_c   1.000
_cell.angle_alpha   90.00
_cell.angle_beta   90.00
_cell.angle_gamma   90.00
#
_symmetry.space_group_name_H-M   'P 1'
#
loop_
_entity.id
_entity.type
_entity.pdbx_description
1 polymer ?
#
loop_
_entity_poly.entity_id
_entity_poly.type
_entity_poly.pdbx_seq_one_letter_code
_entity_poly.pdbx_strand_id
1 'polypeptide(L)'
;DFSGKTFKPVWQWNHNPNDKMWSLNKERKGWLRLHSMPAKQLLWAKNTLTQRAIGPVSYTSVKLDASRLKVGDEAGLGAINAPYASLGVVKTDKGLNLRCYDQNTNKEVWKPLAKSKVVWLRLWGDYDKSQLQYSYSLDGKNWENIGEQMLSPYQLKTFQGVRVALYAFNKKELNGGVAD
;
A
#
# COMPACT_ATOMS: atom_id res chain seq x y z
N ASP A 1 -5.16 -3.58 13.60
CA ASP A 1 -6.61 -3.54 13.45
C ASP A 1 -7.08 -2.08 13.54
N PHE A 2 -8.17 -1.76 12.90
CA PHE A 2 -8.74 -0.41 12.79
C PHE A 2 -10.10 -0.28 13.50
N SER A 3 -10.34 -1.09 14.53
CA SER A 3 -11.58 -1.07 15.31
C SER A 3 -11.65 0.08 16.33
N GLY A 4 -10.55 0.78 16.58
CA GLY A 4 -10.48 1.93 17.49
C GLY A 4 -11.20 3.18 16.96
N LYS A 5 -11.42 4.16 17.84
CA LYS A 5 -11.96 5.48 17.47
C LYS A 5 -10.89 6.44 16.94
N THR A 6 -9.63 6.19 17.29
CA THR A 6 -8.47 7.00 16.89
C THR A 6 -7.33 6.08 16.45
N PHE A 7 -6.41 6.62 15.66
CA PHE A 7 -5.18 5.89 15.34
C PHE A 7 -4.30 5.69 16.58
N LYS A 8 -3.63 4.55 16.62
CA LYS A 8 -2.53 4.36 17.60
C LYS A 8 -1.38 5.32 17.29
N PRO A 9 -0.57 5.75 18.28
CA PRO A 9 0.51 6.73 18.08
C PRO A 9 1.58 6.34 17.07
N VAL A 10 1.65 5.06 16.70
CA VAL A 10 2.60 4.55 15.67
C VAL A 10 2.24 5.00 14.26
N TRP A 11 0.99 5.41 14.02
CA TRP A 11 0.51 5.83 12.71
C TRP A 11 0.74 7.31 12.48
N GLN A 12 1.23 7.66 11.31
CA GLN A 12 1.48 9.03 10.89
C GLN A 12 1.11 9.20 9.41
N TRP A 13 0.47 10.31 9.09
CA TRP A 13 0.23 10.69 7.70
C TRP A 13 1.56 11.10 7.03
N ASN A 14 1.79 10.66 5.81
CA ASN A 14 2.97 11.03 5.04
C ASN A 14 2.92 12.48 4.55
N HIS A 15 1.72 13.01 4.34
CA HIS A 15 1.41 14.40 3.98
C HIS A 15 0.29 14.92 4.89
N ASN A 16 0.02 16.23 4.83
CA ASN A 16 -1.17 16.79 5.49
C ASN A 16 -2.43 16.12 4.93
N PRO A 17 -3.21 15.41 5.74
CA PRO A 17 -4.36 14.67 5.26
C PRO A 17 -5.50 15.58 4.84
N ASN A 18 -6.33 15.09 3.94
CA ASN A 18 -7.66 15.62 3.71
C ASN A 18 -8.66 14.80 4.54
N ASP A 19 -9.15 15.35 5.63
CA ASP A 19 -10.01 14.63 6.60
C ASP A 19 -11.37 14.21 6.05
N LYS A 20 -11.78 14.76 4.92
CA LYS A 20 -13.01 14.36 4.21
C LYS A 20 -12.83 13.12 3.35
N MET A 21 -11.57 12.69 3.14
CA MET A 21 -11.23 11.65 2.19
C MET A 21 -10.65 10.40 2.85
N TRP A 22 -10.95 10.20 4.14
CA TRP A 22 -10.68 8.97 4.87
C TRP A 22 -11.65 8.80 6.04
N SER A 23 -11.78 7.57 6.49
CA SER A 23 -12.49 7.29 7.74
C SER A 23 -11.91 6.08 8.45
N LEU A 24 -11.88 6.16 9.78
CA LEU A 24 -11.46 5.07 10.65
C LEU A 24 -12.69 4.53 11.39
N ASN A 25 -13.00 3.24 11.19
CA ASN A 25 -14.07 2.52 11.91
C ASN A 25 -15.46 3.22 11.84
N LYS A 26 -15.63 4.20 10.97
CA LYS A 26 -16.83 5.04 10.90
C LYS A 26 -17.73 4.63 9.73
N GLU A 27 -17.24 4.72 8.50
CA GLU A 27 -18.00 4.34 7.31
C GLU A 27 -18.09 2.81 7.14
N ARG A 28 -17.07 2.09 7.62
CA ARG A 28 -17.04 0.64 7.68
C ARG A 28 -16.42 0.20 9.00
N LYS A 29 -17.20 -0.48 9.81
CA LYS A 29 -16.79 -0.90 11.15
C LYS A 29 -15.59 -1.86 11.11
N GLY A 30 -14.54 -1.56 11.86
CA GLY A 30 -13.32 -2.35 11.95
C GLY A 30 -12.30 -2.08 10.84
N TRP A 31 -12.54 -1.10 9.96
CA TRP A 31 -11.71 -0.82 8.80
C TRP A 31 -11.23 0.63 8.76
N LEU A 32 -10.04 0.81 8.19
CA LEU A 32 -9.60 2.08 7.64
C LEU A 32 -10.12 2.16 6.21
N ARG A 33 -10.82 3.24 5.87
CA ARG A 33 -11.24 3.55 4.51
C ARG A 33 -10.45 4.73 3.98
N LEU A 34 -9.86 4.55 2.80
CA LEU A 34 -9.18 5.60 2.06
C LEU A 34 -9.94 5.88 0.76
N HIS A 35 -10.26 7.15 0.51
CA HIS A 35 -10.83 7.61 -0.75
C HIS A 35 -9.67 7.97 -1.70
N SER A 36 -9.69 7.40 -2.91
CA SER A 36 -8.65 7.68 -3.90
C SER A 36 -8.72 9.12 -4.38
N MET A 37 -7.63 9.85 -4.19
CA MET A 37 -7.44 11.20 -4.69
C MET A 37 -6.43 11.22 -5.83
N PRO A 38 -6.45 12.26 -6.69
CA PRO A 38 -5.50 12.38 -7.78
C PRO A 38 -4.04 12.35 -7.33
N ALA A 39 -3.23 11.45 -7.89
CA ALA A 39 -1.78 11.47 -7.75
C ALA A 39 -1.11 10.68 -8.87
N LYS A 40 0.05 11.13 -9.35
CA LYS A 40 0.82 10.44 -10.39
C LYS A 40 1.51 9.18 -9.86
N GLN A 41 1.89 9.17 -8.59
CA GLN A 41 2.59 8.07 -7.93
C GLN A 41 2.42 8.11 -6.41
N LEU A 42 2.78 7.02 -5.76
CA LEU A 42 2.64 6.84 -4.31
C LEU A 42 3.24 7.98 -3.48
N LEU A 43 4.43 8.48 -3.84
CA LEU A 43 5.10 9.53 -3.07
C LEU A 43 4.32 10.85 -3.03
N TRP A 44 3.43 11.10 -3.97
CA TRP A 44 2.58 12.29 -4.05
C TRP A 44 1.15 12.05 -3.56
N ALA A 45 0.81 10.79 -3.23
CA ALA A 45 -0.53 10.42 -2.79
C ALA A 45 -0.82 11.00 -1.41
N LYS A 46 -1.83 11.87 -1.31
CA LYS A 46 -2.38 12.31 -0.03
C LYS A 46 -3.07 11.14 0.68
N ASN A 47 -3.29 11.29 1.98
CA ASN A 47 -3.88 10.25 2.83
C ASN A 47 -3.14 8.90 2.74
N THR A 48 -1.83 8.96 2.58
CA THR A 48 -0.95 7.81 2.75
C THR A 48 -0.61 7.69 4.23
N LEU A 49 -1.15 6.64 4.88
CA LEU A 49 -0.96 6.38 6.30
C LEU A 49 0.24 5.49 6.51
N THR A 50 1.21 5.93 7.32
CA THR A 50 2.48 5.25 7.47
C THR A 50 2.81 4.91 8.91
N GLN A 51 3.64 3.89 9.09
CA GLN A 51 4.36 3.64 10.33
C GLN A 51 5.81 3.25 10.02
N ARG A 52 6.71 3.42 11.01
CA ARG A 52 8.09 2.97 10.87
C ARG A 52 8.15 1.46 10.74
N ALA A 53 9.00 0.97 9.85
CA ALA A 53 9.33 -0.44 9.81
C ALA A 53 10.02 -0.87 11.11
N ILE A 54 9.80 -2.10 11.53
CA ILE A 54 10.38 -2.67 12.77
C ILE A 54 11.53 -3.59 12.35
N GLY A 55 12.74 -3.19 12.70
CA GLY A 55 13.94 -3.99 12.45
C GLY A 55 14.22 -5.05 13.51
N PRO A 56 15.24 -5.91 13.33
CA PRO A 56 16.01 -6.03 12.08
C PRO A 56 15.22 -6.69 10.94
N VAL A 57 14.35 -7.64 11.25
CA VAL A 57 13.52 -8.36 10.28
C VAL A 57 12.06 -8.33 10.72
N SER A 58 11.15 -8.00 9.81
CA SER A 58 9.73 -8.05 10.12
C SER A 58 8.85 -8.35 8.91
N TYR A 59 7.61 -8.76 9.23
CA TYR A 59 6.52 -8.86 8.28
C TYR A 59 5.45 -7.82 8.59
N THR A 60 4.97 -7.16 7.55
CA THR A 60 3.76 -6.34 7.63
C THR A 60 2.72 -6.91 6.68
N SER A 61 1.53 -7.15 7.18
CA SER A 61 0.43 -7.67 6.37
C SER A 61 -0.81 -6.80 6.52
N VAL A 62 -1.56 -6.64 5.43
CA VAL A 62 -2.83 -5.94 5.40
C VAL A 62 -3.84 -6.73 4.56
N LYS A 63 -5.09 -6.74 5.00
CA LYS A 63 -6.22 -7.18 4.21
C LYS A 63 -6.80 -5.99 3.49
N LEU A 64 -6.90 -6.06 2.18
CA LEU A 64 -7.41 -5.00 1.31
C LEU A 64 -8.69 -5.45 0.63
N ASP A 65 -9.76 -4.68 0.76
CA ASP A 65 -10.97 -4.82 -0.04
C ASP A 65 -10.97 -3.76 -1.16
N ALA A 66 -10.74 -4.22 -2.38
CA ALA A 66 -10.65 -3.41 -3.59
C ALA A 66 -11.98 -3.37 -4.40
N SER A 67 -13.08 -3.85 -3.81
CA SER A 67 -14.37 -4.00 -4.52
C SER A 67 -14.95 -2.68 -5.04
N ARG A 68 -14.57 -1.56 -4.43
CA ARG A 68 -15.09 -0.23 -4.72
C ARG A 68 -14.10 0.69 -5.42
N LEU A 69 -12.96 0.18 -5.84
CA LEU A 69 -12.00 0.91 -6.68
C LEU A 69 -12.61 1.23 -8.04
N LYS A 70 -12.34 2.42 -8.55
CA LYS A 70 -12.70 2.88 -9.90
C LYS A 70 -11.50 2.82 -10.84
N VAL A 71 -11.77 2.85 -12.12
CA VAL A 71 -10.71 2.82 -13.15
C VAL A 71 -9.69 3.93 -12.91
N GLY A 72 -8.42 3.54 -12.89
CA GLY A 72 -7.29 4.41 -12.56
C GLY A 72 -6.87 4.40 -11.09
N ASP A 73 -7.69 3.82 -10.19
CA ASP A 73 -7.30 3.67 -8.80
C ASP A 73 -6.21 2.63 -8.60
N GLU A 74 -5.30 2.95 -7.70
CA GLU A 74 -4.34 2.03 -7.11
C GLU A 74 -4.40 2.16 -5.59
N ALA A 75 -4.50 1.04 -4.88
CA ALA A 75 -4.47 0.99 -3.41
C ALA A 75 -3.68 -0.21 -2.93
N GLY A 76 -2.97 -0.07 -1.80
CA GLY A 76 -2.15 -1.18 -1.33
C GLY A 76 -1.20 -0.88 -0.18
N LEU A 77 -0.13 -1.68 -0.17
CA LEU A 77 0.94 -1.69 0.82
C LEU A 77 2.25 -1.21 0.19
N GLY A 78 2.80 -0.11 0.70
CA GLY A 78 4.06 0.47 0.24
C GLY A 78 5.19 0.34 1.25
N ALA A 79 6.43 0.36 0.74
CA ALA A 79 7.64 0.62 1.50
C ALA A 79 8.18 1.98 1.03
N ILE A 80 7.89 3.04 1.81
CA ILE A 80 8.32 4.39 1.47
C ILE A 80 9.77 4.56 1.89
N ASN A 81 10.58 4.82 0.91
CA ASN A 81 11.96 5.23 0.95
C ASN A 81 12.22 6.03 -0.34
N ALA A 82 13.46 6.36 -0.66
CA ALA A 82 13.85 6.89 -1.95
C ALA A 82 15.04 6.06 -2.48
N PRO A 83 14.78 5.07 -3.32
CA PRO A 83 13.55 4.70 -4.05
C PRO A 83 12.52 3.98 -3.19
N TYR A 84 11.24 4.03 -3.57
CA TYR A 84 10.15 3.30 -2.93
C TYR A 84 9.81 2.00 -3.66
N ALA A 85 9.14 1.09 -2.94
CA ALA A 85 8.54 -0.09 -3.51
C ALA A 85 7.07 -0.22 -3.09
N SER A 86 6.24 -0.90 -3.87
CA SER A 86 4.83 -1.08 -3.54
C SER A 86 4.24 -2.36 -4.11
N LEU A 87 3.27 -2.93 -3.40
CA LEU A 87 2.34 -3.92 -3.90
C LEU A 87 0.92 -3.40 -3.70
N GLY A 88 0.18 -3.25 -4.77
CA GLY A 88 -1.18 -2.73 -4.74
C GLY A 88 -2.12 -3.44 -5.70
N VAL A 89 -3.40 -3.16 -5.53
CA VAL A 89 -4.45 -3.50 -6.49
C VAL A 89 -4.73 -2.28 -7.35
N VAL A 90 -4.65 -2.47 -8.65
CA VAL A 90 -4.98 -1.46 -9.66
C VAL A 90 -6.28 -1.84 -10.35
N LYS A 91 -7.21 -0.91 -10.42
CA LYS A 91 -8.43 -1.07 -11.24
C LYS A 91 -8.20 -0.53 -12.64
N THR A 92 -8.24 -1.42 -13.61
CA THR A 92 -8.20 -1.12 -15.04
C THR A 92 -9.58 -1.32 -15.67
N ASP A 93 -9.73 -0.94 -16.93
CA ASP A 93 -10.94 -1.20 -17.71
C ASP A 93 -11.23 -2.72 -17.84
N LYS A 94 -10.17 -3.55 -17.80
CA LYS A 94 -10.24 -5.02 -17.87
C LYS A 94 -10.49 -5.71 -16.52
N GLY A 95 -10.44 -4.99 -15.39
CA GLY A 95 -10.67 -5.56 -14.06
C GLY A 95 -9.63 -5.16 -13.03
N LEU A 96 -9.60 -5.90 -11.92
CA LEU A 96 -8.63 -5.72 -10.84
C LEU A 96 -7.35 -6.51 -11.14
N ASN A 97 -6.21 -5.87 -10.89
CA ASN A 97 -4.90 -6.49 -11.07
C ASN A 97 -4.01 -6.17 -9.86
N LEU A 98 -3.21 -7.13 -9.43
CA LEU A 98 -2.05 -6.85 -8.59
C LEU A 98 -0.99 -6.16 -9.43
N ARG A 99 -0.33 -5.15 -8.86
CA ARG A 99 0.86 -4.50 -9.40
C ARG A 99 1.91 -4.43 -8.30
N CYS A 100 3.03 -5.12 -8.51
CA CYS A 100 4.22 -5.01 -7.69
C CYS A 100 5.21 -4.10 -8.43
N TYR A 101 5.67 -3.04 -7.78
CA TYR A 101 6.53 -2.03 -8.40
C TYR A 101 7.77 -1.76 -7.56
N ASP A 102 8.91 -1.78 -8.20
CA ASP A 102 10.21 -1.37 -7.66
C ASP A 102 10.71 -0.11 -8.38
N GLN A 103 10.72 1.01 -7.69
CA GLN A 103 11.21 2.28 -8.25
C GLN A 103 12.72 2.26 -8.51
N ASN A 104 13.50 1.49 -7.74
CA ASN A 104 14.95 1.42 -7.89
C ASN A 104 15.36 0.86 -9.25
N THR A 105 14.66 -0.17 -9.71
CA THR A 105 14.93 -0.82 -11.02
C THR A 105 13.94 -0.38 -12.10
N ASN A 106 12.91 0.38 -11.73
CA ASN A 106 11.76 0.74 -12.56
C ASN A 106 11.05 -0.50 -13.16
N LYS A 107 11.12 -1.63 -12.46
CA LYS A 107 10.45 -2.87 -12.86
C LYS A 107 9.07 -2.96 -12.22
N GLU A 108 8.14 -3.54 -12.94
CA GLU A 108 6.82 -3.88 -12.41
C GLU A 108 6.35 -5.25 -12.87
N VAL A 109 5.63 -5.92 -11.99
CA VAL A 109 5.00 -7.22 -12.25
C VAL A 109 3.50 -7.07 -12.06
N TRP A 110 2.72 -7.51 -13.04
CA TRP A 110 1.28 -7.49 -13.03
C TRP A 110 0.70 -8.88 -12.96
N LYS A 111 -0.34 -9.08 -12.14
CA LYS A 111 -1.07 -10.34 -12.05
C LYS A 111 -2.58 -10.06 -11.93
N PRO A 112 -3.42 -10.59 -12.83
CA PRO A 112 -4.87 -10.41 -12.73
C PRO A 112 -5.45 -11.02 -11.44
N LEU A 113 -6.38 -10.30 -10.80
CA LEU A 113 -7.16 -10.77 -9.64
C LEU A 113 -8.51 -11.35 -10.11
N ALA A 114 -8.49 -12.30 -11.01
CA ALA A 114 -9.63 -12.87 -11.75
C ALA A 114 -11.03 -12.70 -11.11
N LYS A 115 -11.30 -13.31 -9.93
CA LYS A 115 -12.60 -13.28 -9.25
C LYS A 115 -12.56 -12.61 -7.87
N SER A 116 -11.38 -12.46 -7.27
CA SER A 116 -11.28 -11.91 -5.92
C SER A 116 -11.30 -10.39 -5.92
N LYS A 117 -12.08 -9.82 -5.01
CA LYS A 117 -12.10 -8.38 -4.73
C LYS A 117 -11.38 -8.06 -3.41
N VAL A 118 -11.05 -9.09 -2.64
CA VAL A 118 -10.34 -9.02 -1.38
C VAL A 118 -9.04 -9.79 -1.52
N VAL A 119 -7.95 -9.17 -1.07
CA VAL A 119 -6.61 -9.75 -1.10
C VAL A 119 -5.85 -9.38 0.16
N TRP A 120 -4.98 -10.27 0.63
CA TRP A 120 -4.00 -9.97 1.67
C TRP A 120 -2.68 -9.65 1.01
N LEU A 121 -2.09 -8.53 1.38
CA LEU A 121 -0.79 -8.07 0.92
C LEU A 121 0.19 -8.18 2.07
N ARG A 122 1.42 -8.60 1.79
CA ARG A 122 2.48 -8.72 2.79
C ARG A 122 3.78 -8.17 2.24
N LEU A 123 4.46 -7.43 3.09
CA LEU A 123 5.85 -7.00 2.93
C LEU A 123 6.69 -7.73 3.97
N TRP A 124 7.70 -8.46 3.54
CA TRP A 124 8.83 -8.89 4.34
C TRP A 124 9.97 -7.90 4.15
N GLY A 125 10.64 -7.51 5.22
CA GLY A 125 11.81 -6.66 5.20
C GLY A 125 12.90 -7.17 6.12
N ASP A 126 14.13 -7.29 5.58
CA ASP A 126 15.38 -7.41 6.32
C ASP A 126 16.11 -6.07 6.18
N TYR A 127 16.01 -5.25 7.22
CA TYR A 127 16.48 -3.87 7.16
C TYR A 127 17.98 -3.75 7.40
N ASP A 128 18.63 -4.77 7.99
CA ASP A 128 20.09 -4.84 8.09
C ASP A 128 20.73 -5.13 6.73
N LYS A 129 20.06 -5.94 5.91
CA LYS A 129 20.49 -6.23 4.54
C LYS A 129 19.87 -5.31 3.49
N SER A 130 19.01 -4.38 3.91
CA SER A 130 18.27 -3.51 2.98
C SER A 130 17.45 -4.27 1.94
N GLN A 131 16.85 -5.40 2.31
CA GLN A 131 16.12 -6.29 1.41
C GLN A 131 14.61 -6.26 1.71
N LEU A 132 13.81 -6.26 0.65
CA LEU A 132 12.36 -6.31 0.69
C LEU A 132 11.83 -7.41 -0.23
N GLN A 133 10.76 -8.09 0.19
CA GLN A 133 10.02 -9.03 -0.65
C GLN A 133 8.53 -8.86 -0.44
N TYR A 134 7.79 -8.73 -1.53
CA TYR A 134 6.33 -8.72 -1.49
C TYR A 134 5.75 -10.10 -1.73
N SER A 135 4.63 -10.37 -1.06
CA SER A 135 3.78 -11.53 -1.28
C SER A 135 2.31 -11.17 -1.12
N TYR A 136 1.44 -11.97 -1.70
CA TYR A 136 -0.01 -11.81 -1.59
C TYR A 136 -0.67 -13.15 -1.26
N SER A 137 -1.90 -13.08 -0.78
CA SER A 137 -2.75 -14.25 -0.55
C SER A 137 -4.19 -13.92 -0.89
N LEU A 138 -4.94 -14.88 -1.43
CA LEU A 138 -6.37 -14.74 -1.70
C LEU A 138 -7.25 -15.27 -0.57
N ASP A 139 -6.67 -16.01 0.36
CA ASP A 139 -7.37 -16.65 1.49
C ASP A 139 -6.82 -16.26 2.88
N GLY A 140 -5.72 -15.48 2.90
CA GLY A 140 -5.01 -15.08 4.13
C GLY A 140 -4.13 -16.17 4.74
N LYS A 141 -4.05 -17.35 4.12
CA LYS A 141 -3.30 -18.52 4.62
C LYS A 141 -2.16 -18.90 3.67
N ASN A 142 -2.48 -19.10 2.40
CA ASN A 142 -1.52 -19.48 1.37
C ASN A 142 -0.92 -18.23 0.73
N TRP A 143 0.40 -18.09 0.77
CA TRP A 143 1.11 -16.90 0.31
C TRP A 143 1.97 -17.20 -0.90
N GLU A 144 1.87 -16.35 -1.91
CA GLU A 144 2.69 -16.39 -3.12
C GLU A 144 3.55 -15.12 -3.19
N ASN A 145 4.84 -15.27 -3.50
CA ASN A 145 5.71 -14.13 -3.78
C ASN A 145 5.32 -13.50 -5.11
N ILE A 146 5.47 -12.18 -5.20
CA ILE A 146 5.25 -11.41 -6.42
C ILE A 146 6.40 -10.40 -6.60
N GLY A 147 6.94 -10.36 -7.81
CA GLY A 147 8.17 -9.62 -8.09
C GLY A 147 9.43 -10.31 -7.54
N GLU A 148 10.57 -9.78 -7.95
CA GLU A 148 11.88 -10.19 -7.43
C GLU A 148 12.10 -9.59 -6.03
N GLN A 149 13.12 -10.07 -5.31
CA GLN A 149 13.59 -9.42 -4.09
C GLN A 149 14.16 -8.05 -4.45
N MET A 150 13.75 -7.02 -3.72
CA MET A 150 14.07 -5.62 -3.97
C MET A 150 15.10 -5.11 -2.98
N LEU A 151 15.90 -4.13 -3.39
CA LEU A 151 16.80 -3.42 -2.52
C LEU A 151 16.18 -2.08 -2.08
N SER A 152 16.25 -1.81 -0.78
CA SER A 152 15.83 -0.54 -0.18
C SER A 152 16.99 0.04 0.64
N PRO A 153 18.06 0.51 -0.02
CA PRO A 153 19.26 0.98 0.67
C PRO A 153 18.95 2.23 1.49
N TYR A 154 19.74 2.42 2.55
CA TYR A 154 19.68 3.65 3.32
C TYR A 154 19.97 4.87 2.43
N GLN A 155 19.16 5.91 2.59
CA GLN A 155 19.27 7.14 1.81
C GLN A 155 19.31 8.36 2.74
N LEU A 156 20.35 9.19 2.61
CA LEU A 156 20.45 10.45 3.34
C LEU A 156 19.27 11.40 3.08
N LYS A 157 18.68 11.31 1.90
CA LYS A 157 17.54 12.16 1.50
C LYS A 157 16.27 11.93 2.30
N THR A 158 16.10 10.77 2.91
CA THR A 158 14.87 10.40 3.61
C THR A 158 14.98 10.47 5.13
N PHE A 159 16.17 10.42 5.72
CA PHE A 159 16.49 10.50 7.16
C PHE A 159 15.65 9.62 8.11
N GLN A 160 14.62 8.96 7.64
CA GLN A 160 13.62 8.29 8.48
C GLN A 160 13.68 6.76 8.40
N GLY A 161 14.53 6.19 7.53
CA GLY A 161 14.49 4.78 7.20
C GLY A 161 13.20 4.40 6.45
N VAL A 162 13.00 3.12 6.25
CA VAL A 162 11.81 2.60 5.56
C VAL A 162 10.56 2.82 6.39
N ARG A 163 9.51 3.32 5.75
CA ARG A 163 8.18 3.43 6.35
C ARG A 163 7.20 2.55 5.58
N VAL A 164 6.51 1.70 6.31
CA VAL A 164 5.41 0.92 5.73
C VAL A 164 4.20 1.83 5.55
N ALA A 165 3.55 1.75 4.40
CA ALA A 165 2.50 2.67 4.00
C ALA A 165 1.23 1.94 3.54
N LEU A 166 0.07 2.43 4.00
CA LEU A 166 -1.24 2.12 3.43
C LEU A 166 -1.65 3.31 2.57
N TYR A 167 -2.04 3.06 1.33
CA TYR A 167 -2.30 4.11 0.36
C TYR A 167 -3.48 3.81 -0.57
N ALA A 168 -4.09 4.87 -1.08
CA ALA A 168 -5.03 4.82 -2.20
C ALA A 168 -4.95 6.12 -3.00
N PHE A 169 -4.82 6.02 -4.33
CA PHE A 169 -4.81 7.17 -5.22
C PHE A 169 -5.31 6.83 -6.63
N ASN A 170 -5.64 7.84 -7.44
CA ASN A 170 -6.07 7.66 -8.81
C ASN A 170 -5.05 8.28 -9.78
N LYS A 171 -4.49 7.46 -10.68
CA LYS A 171 -3.50 7.89 -11.68
C LYS A 171 -4.07 8.72 -12.82
N LYS A 172 -5.38 8.62 -13.07
CA LYS A 172 -6.07 9.43 -14.09
C LYS A 172 -6.40 10.84 -13.61
N GLU A 173 -5.89 11.23 -12.45
CA GLU A 173 -6.11 12.55 -11.82
C GLU A 173 -7.59 12.85 -11.54
N LEU A 174 -8.40 11.81 -11.37
CA LEU A 174 -9.81 11.89 -11.00
C LEU A 174 -10.03 11.54 -9.52
N ASN A 175 -11.11 12.05 -8.93
CA ASN A 175 -11.60 11.49 -7.68
C ASN A 175 -12.09 10.08 -7.94
N GLY A 176 -11.42 9.11 -7.36
CA GLY A 176 -11.64 7.70 -7.61
C GLY A 176 -12.71 7.07 -6.72
N GLY A 177 -12.56 5.79 -6.47
CA GLY A 177 -13.36 5.01 -5.54
C GLY A 177 -12.78 5.01 -4.13
N VAL A 178 -12.99 3.91 -3.42
CA VAL A 178 -12.49 3.72 -2.05
C VAL A 178 -11.83 2.35 -1.92
N ALA A 179 -10.84 2.28 -1.04
CA ALA A 179 -10.19 1.07 -0.55
C ALA A 179 -10.45 0.90 0.95
N ASP A 180 -10.71 -0.31 1.37
CA ASP A 180 -10.86 -0.69 2.77
C ASP A 180 -9.83 -1.73 3.17
#